data_2bd63e24c707fe9d18cf769d65d7c311
#
_entry.id   2bd63e24c707fe9d18cf769d65d7c311
#
_cell.length_a   1.000
_cell.length_b   1.000
_cell.length_c   1.000
_cell.angle_alpha   90.00
_cell.angle_beta   90.00
_cell.angle_gamma   90.00
#
_symmetry.space_group_name_H-M   'P 1'
#
loop_
_entity.id
_entity.type
_entity.pdbx_description
1 polymer ?
#
loop_
_entity_poly.entity_id
_entity_poly.type
_entity_poly.pdbx_seq_one_letter_code
_entity_poly.pdbx_strand_id
1 'polypeptide(L)'
;MTTCLDQNRILDAARVAFARHGFRKTTLADIVHPLGVTKTAVYHHFPGGKEEIFHALIVREEGFILADMESAVAAVKDPPARLRSLIMAKLTHFQRLRELLMVPRDVGEEVAQLYARHETSFRTSERDMIAAILRQGQVEGCFRPIETEQLARNVQTILNRLELPLIFENGPEKMEQEVDDLLYILFHGIMTGKGENIFPQDNPR
;
A
#
# COMPACT_ATOMS: atom_id res chain seq x y z
N MET A 1 9.15 36.75 -0.72
CA MET A 1 10.12 35.68 -0.43
C MET A 1 9.98 34.62 -1.52
N THR A 2 10.93 34.55 -2.45
CA THR A 2 10.93 33.51 -3.50
C THR A 2 11.38 32.22 -2.84
N THR A 3 10.43 31.38 -2.46
CA THR A 3 10.75 30.04 -1.93
C THR A 3 11.48 29.28 -3.04
N CYS A 4 12.70 28.82 -2.75
CA CYS A 4 13.49 28.05 -3.72
C CYS A 4 12.68 26.86 -4.22
N LEU A 5 12.70 26.58 -5.51
CA LEU A 5 12.12 25.38 -6.09
C LEU A 5 12.97 24.19 -5.62
N ASP A 6 12.34 23.22 -5.00
CA ASP A 6 12.95 21.94 -4.63
C ASP A 6 12.13 20.75 -5.17
N GLN A 7 12.70 19.56 -5.07
CA GLN A 7 12.04 18.35 -5.55
C GLN A 7 10.69 18.11 -4.87
N ASN A 8 10.58 18.34 -3.56
CA ASN A 8 9.35 18.11 -2.82
C ASN A 8 8.19 18.96 -3.31
N ARG A 9 8.44 20.24 -3.59
CA ARG A 9 7.41 21.13 -4.15
C ARG A 9 6.93 20.67 -5.52
N ILE A 10 7.84 20.15 -6.35
CA ILE A 10 7.48 19.59 -7.66
C ILE A 10 6.63 18.32 -7.45
N LEU A 11 7.02 17.45 -6.54
CA LEU A 11 6.26 16.23 -6.23
C LEU A 11 4.87 16.53 -5.64
N ASP A 12 4.74 17.58 -4.82
CA ASP A 12 3.43 18.00 -4.29
C ASP A 12 2.51 18.51 -5.39
N ALA A 13 3.00 19.33 -6.31
CA ALA A 13 2.22 19.79 -7.46
C ALA A 13 1.87 18.62 -8.40
N ALA A 14 2.81 17.71 -8.63
CA ALA A 14 2.60 16.53 -9.45
C ALA A 14 1.55 15.58 -8.83
N ARG A 15 1.57 15.39 -7.52
CA ARG A 15 0.56 14.60 -6.80
C ARG A 15 -0.85 15.11 -7.09
N VAL A 16 -1.07 16.42 -6.98
CA VAL A 16 -2.37 17.04 -7.28
C VAL A 16 -2.75 16.89 -8.76
N ALA A 17 -1.80 17.11 -9.67
CA ALA A 17 -2.08 17.01 -11.10
C ALA A 17 -2.42 15.57 -11.52
N PHE A 18 -1.66 14.58 -11.06
CA PHE A 18 -1.92 13.16 -11.33
C PHE A 18 -3.23 12.66 -10.71
N ALA A 19 -3.55 13.12 -9.49
CA ALA A 19 -4.81 12.77 -8.84
C ALA A 19 -6.04 13.28 -9.61
N ARG A 20 -5.94 14.45 -10.23
CA ARG A 20 -7.06 15.06 -10.98
C ARG A 20 -7.23 14.49 -12.39
N HIS A 21 -6.15 14.23 -13.08
CA HIS A 21 -6.16 13.99 -14.52
C HIS A 21 -5.68 12.60 -14.92
N GLY A 22 -5.12 11.83 -13.98
CA GLY A 22 -4.38 10.60 -14.26
C GLY A 22 -2.99 10.87 -14.82
N PHE A 23 -2.15 9.82 -14.85
CA PHE A 23 -0.79 9.94 -15.37
C PHE A 23 -0.80 10.28 -16.88
N ARG A 24 -1.64 9.61 -17.67
CA ARG A 24 -1.64 9.75 -19.14
C ARG A 24 -1.99 11.16 -19.59
N LYS A 25 -3.02 11.76 -19.02
CA LYS A 25 -3.52 13.09 -19.41
C LYS A 25 -2.72 14.24 -18.83
N THR A 26 -2.04 14.05 -17.70
CA THR A 26 -1.22 15.08 -17.07
C THR A 26 -0.03 15.43 -17.94
N THR A 27 0.20 16.73 -18.13
CA THR A 27 1.37 17.28 -18.81
C THR A 27 2.32 17.96 -17.81
N LEU A 28 3.58 18.19 -18.22
CA LEU A 28 4.49 19.00 -17.39
C LEU A 28 3.97 20.43 -17.16
N ALA A 29 3.17 20.97 -18.08
CA ALA A 29 2.56 22.29 -17.91
C ALA A 29 1.59 22.30 -16.70
N ASP A 30 0.82 21.23 -16.50
CA ASP A 30 -0.12 21.12 -15.39
C ASP A 30 0.60 21.06 -14.03
N ILE A 31 1.85 20.58 -14.01
CA ILE A 31 2.68 20.50 -12.81
C ILE A 31 3.36 21.85 -12.53
N VAL A 32 3.91 22.51 -13.56
CA VAL A 32 4.72 23.73 -13.38
C VAL A 32 3.88 25.00 -13.20
N HIS A 33 2.69 25.06 -13.82
CA HIS A 33 1.84 26.24 -13.77
C HIS A 33 1.44 26.66 -12.35
N PRO A 34 0.99 25.75 -11.47
CA PRO A 34 0.69 26.10 -10.07
C PRO A 34 1.90 26.58 -9.27
N LEU A 35 3.11 26.19 -9.68
CA LEU A 35 4.36 26.57 -9.02
C LEU A 35 4.90 27.93 -9.49
N GLY A 36 4.38 28.46 -10.60
CA GLY A 36 4.88 29.69 -11.21
C GLY A 36 6.31 29.56 -11.75
N VAL A 37 6.72 28.37 -12.20
CA VAL A 37 8.06 28.09 -12.70
C VAL A 37 8.03 27.63 -14.16
N THR A 38 9.21 27.60 -14.80
CA THR A 38 9.34 27.11 -16.17
C THR A 38 9.54 25.60 -16.23
N LYS A 39 9.20 24.98 -17.36
CA LYS A 39 9.52 23.55 -17.60
C LYS A 39 11.01 23.27 -17.47
N THR A 40 11.87 24.21 -17.93
CA THR A 40 13.32 24.10 -17.81
C THR A 40 13.77 23.97 -16.36
N ALA A 41 13.17 24.73 -15.44
CA ALA A 41 13.48 24.63 -14.01
C ALA A 41 13.15 23.25 -13.45
N VAL A 42 12.05 22.63 -13.92
CA VAL A 42 11.68 21.26 -13.50
C VAL A 42 12.63 20.22 -14.09
N TYR A 43 13.06 20.36 -15.34
CA TYR A 43 14.05 19.45 -15.96
C TYR A 43 15.42 19.45 -15.26
N HIS A 44 15.78 20.53 -14.54
CA HIS A 44 16.98 20.53 -13.70
C HIS A 44 16.87 19.57 -12.51
N HIS A 45 15.68 19.37 -11.98
CA HIS A 45 15.42 18.46 -10.84
C HIS A 45 15.07 17.04 -11.30
N PHE A 46 14.39 16.91 -12.44
CA PHE A 46 13.87 15.67 -13.02
C PHE A 46 14.14 15.65 -14.53
N PRO A 47 15.37 15.31 -14.95
CA PRO A 47 15.75 15.25 -16.38
C PRO A 47 14.86 14.32 -17.21
N GLY A 48 14.37 13.22 -16.65
CA GLY A 48 13.42 12.30 -17.28
C GLY A 48 11.98 12.81 -17.35
N GLY A 49 11.72 14.03 -16.87
CA GLY A 49 10.42 14.68 -17.00
C GLY A 49 9.32 14.03 -16.20
N LYS A 50 8.14 13.90 -16.80
CA LYS A 50 6.92 13.41 -16.13
C LYS A 50 7.05 11.99 -15.57
N GLU A 51 7.70 11.11 -16.29
CA GLU A 51 7.94 9.73 -15.92
C GLU A 51 8.81 9.64 -14.65
N GLU A 52 9.89 10.39 -14.60
CA GLU A 52 10.77 10.44 -13.42
C GLU A 52 10.08 11.07 -12.21
N ILE A 53 9.30 12.14 -12.42
CA ILE A 53 8.49 12.76 -11.37
C ILE A 53 7.48 11.75 -10.81
N PHE A 54 6.81 11.01 -11.68
CA PHE A 54 5.84 10.00 -11.25
C PHE A 54 6.49 8.90 -10.44
N HIS A 55 7.63 8.38 -10.90
CA HIS A 55 8.39 7.38 -10.16
C HIS A 55 8.85 7.90 -8.78
N ALA A 56 9.43 9.10 -8.74
CA ALA A 56 9.87 9.71 -7.49
C ALA A 56 8.71 9.99 -6.52
N LEU A 57 7.53 10.36 -7.05
CA LEU A 57 6.32 10.52 -6.25
C LEU A 57 5.89 9.19 -5.63
N ILE A 58 5.86 8.11 -6.42
CA ILE A 58 5.53 6.76 -5.90
C ILE A 58 6.48 6.38 -4.77
N VAL A 59 7.79 6.49 -4.97
CA VAL A 59 8.79 6.15 -3.94
C VAL A 59 8.59 6.96 -2.66
N ARG A 60 8.24 8.24 -2.79
CA ARG A 60 7.96 9.10 -1.63
C ARG A 60 6.70 8.66 -0.88
N GLU A 61 5.60 8.41 -1.57
CA GLU A 61 4.35 7.96 -0.95
C GLU A 61 4.52 6.57 -0.30
N GLU A 62 5.27 5.66 -0.93
CA GLU A 62 5.66 4.38 -0.34
C GLU A 62 6.39 4.54 1.00
N GLY A 63 7.30 5.51 1.09
CA GLY A 63 8.00 5.80 2.35
C GLY A 63 7.05 6.23 3.47
N PHE A 64 6.04 7.04 3.16
CA PHE A 64 5.02 7.44 4.14
C PHE A 64 4.15 6.27 4.58
N ILE A 65 3.73 5.43 3.64
CA ILE A 65 2.94 4.23 3.94
C ILE A 65 3.71 3.28 4.85
N LEU A 66 4.99 3.01 4.55
CA LEU A 66 5.83 2.15 5.38
C LEU A 66 5.96 2.69 6.79
N ALA A 67 6.20 4.00 6.95
CA ALA A 67 6.31 4.63 8.27
C ALA A 67 4.99 4.50 9.07
N ASP A 68 3.84 4.68 8.42
CA ASP A 68 2.53 4.50 9.05
C ASP A 68 2.32 3.03 9.48
N MET A 69 2.68 2.07 8.62
CA MET A 69 2.59 0.64 8.92
C MET A 69 3.50 0.23 10.07
N GLU A 70 4.78 0.66 10.06
CA GLU A 70 5.75 0.39 11.14
C GLU A 70 5.26 0.93 12.48
N SER A 71 4.77 2.17 12.48
CA SER A 71 4.22 2.81 13.67
C SER A 71 3.00 2.06 14.23
N ALA A 72 2.08 1.67 13.36
CA ALA A 72 0.87 0.93 13.74
C ALA A 72 1.21 -0.46 14.32
N VAL A 73 2.16 -1.17 13.71
CA VAL A 73 2.64 -2.47 14.20
C VAL A 73 3.36 -2.34 15.54
N ALA A 74 4.17 -1.30 15.72
CA ALA A 74 4.90 -1.07 16.97
C ALA A 74 3.97 -0.75 18.17
N ALA A 75 2.80 -0.18 17.91
CA ALA A 75 1.82 0.18 18.94
C ALA A 75 1.11 -1.03 19.55
N VAL A 76 1.19 -2.20 18.93
CA VAL A 76 0.44 -3.42 19.31
C VAL A 76 1.40 -4.57 19.59
N LYS A 77 1.08 -5.44 20.56
CA LYS A 77 1.94 -6.58 20.94
C LYS A 77 1.47 -7.90 20.34
N ASP A 78 0.18 -8.15 20.35
CA ASP A 78 -0.46 -9.39 19.91
C ASP A 78 -0.29 -9.60 18.39
N PRO A 79 0.28 -10.74 17.94
CA PRO A 79 0.56 -10.97 16.52
C PRO A 79 -0.66 -10.86 15.58
N PRO A 80 -1.84 -11.45 15.88
CA PRO A 80 -3.05 -11.20 15.10
C PRO A 80 -3.42 -9.74 14.98
N ALA A 81 -3.39 -8.99 16.10
CA ALA A 81 -3.70 -7.57 16.11
C ALA A 81 -2.63 -6.74 15.38
N ARG A 82 -1.36 -7.14 15.40
CA ARG A 82 -0.28 -6.52 14.61
C ARG A 82 -0.54 -6.65 13.11
N LEU A 83 -0.95 -7.85 12.65
CA LEU A 83 -1.27 -8.05 11.23
C LEU A 83 -2.47 -7.19 10.81
N ARG A 84 -3.50 -7.11 11.65
CA ARG A 84 -4.64 -6.20 11.44
C ARG A 84 -4.20 -4.74 11.33
N SER A 85 -3.37 -4.28 12.29
CA SER A 85 -2.89 -2.91 12.34
C SER A 85 -2.06 -2.54 11.10
N LEU A 86 -1.21 -3.45 10.62
CA LEU A 86 -0.44 -3.28 9.40
C LEU A 86 -1.35 -3.05 8.19
N ILE A 87 -2.36 -3.91 8.01
CA ILE A 87 -3.29 -3.84 6.89
C ILE A 87 -4.11 -2.55 6.96
N MET A 88 -4.66 -2.24 8.13
CA MET A 88 -5.47 -1.04 8.33
C MET A 88 -4.68 0.25 8.11
N ALA A 89 -3.42 0.32 8.55
CA ALA A 89 -2.56 1.49 8.32
C ALA A 89 -2.37 1.74 6.81
N LYS A 90 -2.05 0.70 6.04
CA LYS A 90 -1.92 0.78 4.58
C LYS A 90 -3.20 1.27 3.91
N LEU A 91 -4.31 0.62 4.18
CA LEU A 91 -5.59 0.94 3.53
C LEU A 91 -6.10 2.34 3.92
N THR A 92 -5.97 2.71 5.19
CA THR A 92 -6.35 4.04 5.68
C THR A 92 -5.51 5.14 5.03
N HIS A 93 -4.21 4.91 4.82
CA HIS A 93 -3.35 5.85 4.12
C HIS A 93 -3.85 6.12 2.69
N PHE A 94 -4.09 5.07 1.91
CA PHE A 94 -4.62 5.19 0.55
C PHE A 94 -6.01 5.82 0.50
N GLN A 95 -6.89 5.47 1.45
CA GLN A 95 -8.22 6.06 1.53
C GLN A 95 -8.15 7.58 1.80
N ARG A 96 -7.30 8.01 2.72
CA ARG A 96 -7.07 9.44 3.00
C ARG A 96 -6.52 10.18 1.78
N LEU A 97 -5.56 9.58 1.06
CA LEU A 97 -5.05 10.17 -0.18
C LEU A 97 -6.14 10.31 -1.22
N ARG A 98 -6.95 9.27 -1.43
CA ARG A 98 -8.08 9.31 -2.36
C ARG A 98 -9.06 10.43 -2.02
N GLU A 99 -9.46 10.54 -0.75
CA GLU A 99 -10.43 11.54 -0.28
C GLU A 99 -9.85 12.96 -0.38
N LEU A 100 -8.62 13.17 0.10
CA LEU A 100 -7.96 14.48 0.07
C LEU A 100 -7.78 15.01 -1.35
N LEU A 101 -7.42 14.14 -2.28
CA LEU A 101 -7.13 14.49 -3.67
C LEU A 101 -8.34 14.29 -4.59
N MET A 102 -9.46 13.79 -4.07
CA MET A 102 -10.67 13.46 -4.84
C MET A 102 -10.33 12.58 -6.06
N VAL A 103 -9.52 11.53 -5.85
CA VAL A 103 -9.04 10.65 -6.93
C VAL A 103 -10.22 9.88 -7.53
N PRO A 104 -10.53 10.04 -8.84
CA PRO A 104 -11.53 9.22 -9.51
C PRO A 104 -11.09 7.75 -9.57
N ARG A 105 -12.05 6.84 -9.63
CA ARG A 105 -11.78 5.40 -9.66
C ARG A 105 -10.92 4.97 -10.85
N ASP A 106 -11.22 5.46 -12.04
CA ASP A 106 -10.46 5.17 -13.27
C ASP A 106 -9.01 5.63 -13.19
N VAL A 107 -8.75 6.76 -12.53
CA VAL A 107 -7.40 7.24 -12.24
C VAL A 107 -6.70 6.34 -11.21
N GLY A 108 -7.40 5.92 -10.16
CA GLY A 108 -6.86 4.97 -9.18
C GLY A 108 -6.49 3.63 -9.83
N GLU A 109 -7.34 3.10 -10.72
CA GLU A 109 -7.06 1.88 -11.47
C GLU A 109 -5.85 2.05 -12.41
N GLU A 110 -5.70 3.19 -13.10
CA GLU A 110 -4.53 3.49 -13.93
C GLU A 110 -3.24 3.50 -13.11
N VAL A 111 -3.25 4.20 -11.97
CA VAL A 111 -2.09 4.28 -11.07
C VAL A 111 -1.73 2.90 -10.54
N ALA A 112 -2.71 2.12 -10.09
CA ALA A 112 -2.47 0.76 -9.59
C ALA A 112 -1.89 -0.16 -10.67
N GLN A 113 -2.33 -0.05 -11.93
CA GLN A 113 -1.77 -0.82 -13.04
C GLN A 113 -0.31 -0.43 -13.35
N LEU A 114 0.01 0.87 -13.28
CA LEU A 114 1.38 1.34 -13.46
C LEU A 114 2.28 0.85 -12.32
N TYR A 115 1.77 0.93 -11.09
CA TYR A 115 2.44 0.48 -9.88
C TYR A 115 2.69 -1.05 -9.89
N ALA A 116 1.72 -1.84 -10.35
CA ALA A 116 1.84 -3.30 -10.40
C ALA A 116 2.96 -3.80 -11.31
N ARG A 117 3.43 -2.97 -12.26
CA ARG A 117 4.52 -3.31 -13.19
C ARG A 117 5.92 -3.05 -12.60
N HIS A 118 6.01 -2.32 -11.51
CA HIS A 118 7.27 -2.02 -10.84
C HIS A 118 7.42 -2.90 -9.60
N GLU A 119 8.47 -3.71 -9.58
CA GLU A 119 8.88 -4.39 -8.36
C GLU A 119 9.59 -3.35 -7.49
N THR A 120 8.92 -2.90 -6.43
CA THR A 120 9.42 -1.83 -5.56
C THR A 120 9.99 -2.42 -4.28
N SER A 121 10.91 -1.68 -3.65
CA SER A 121 11.41 -1.98 -2.30
C SER A 121 10.28 -2.05 -1.27
N PHE A 122 9.21 -1.29 -1.50
CA PHE A 122 7.99 -1.31 -0.68
C PHE A 122 7.39 -2.72 -0.57
N ARG A 123 7.18 -3.41 -1.70
CA ARG A 123 6.59 -4.76 -1.70
C ARG A 123 7.44 -5.76 -0.92
N THR A 124 8.76 -5.62 -1.00
CA THR A 124 9.67 -6.44 -0.22
C THR A 124 9.54 -6.13 1.26
N SER A 125 9.59 -4.84 1.64
CA SER A 125 9.44 -4.41 3.04
C SER A 125 8.09 -4.81 3.63
N GLU A 126 7.00 -4.62 2.90
CA GLU A 126 5.66 -5.05 3.33
C GLU A 126 5.61 -6.56 3.60
N ARG A 127 6.11 -7.37 2.66
CA ARG A 127 6.17 -8.82 2.80
C ARG A 127 7.02 -9.24 4.00
N ASP A 128 8.17 -8.61 4.21
CA ASP A 128 9.07 -8.92 5.31
C ASP A 128 8.42 -8.58 6.66
N MET A 129 7.65 -7.48 6.75
CA MET A 129 6.85 -7.15 7.93
C MET A 129 5.77 -8.21 8.20
N ILE A 130 5.03 -8.63 7.18
CA ILE A 130 4.02 -9.71 7.31
C ILE A 130 4.70 -11.00 7.79
N ALA A 131 5.80 -11.41 7.17
CA ALA A 131 6.54 -12.61 7.54
C ALA A 131 7.08 -12.54 8.99
N ALA A 132 7.57 -11.38 9.43
CA ALA A 132 8.03 -11.17 10.79
C ALA A 132 6.91 -11.34 11.81
N ILE A 133 5.72 -10.80 11.55
CA ILE A 133 4.53 -10.95 12.42
C ILE A 133 4.11 -12.43 12.49
N LEU A 134 4.09 -13.12 11.35
CA LEU A 134 3.74 -14.54 11.29
C LEU A 134 4.74 -15.39 12.07
N ARG A 135 6.05 -15.15 11.92
CA ARG A 135 7.10 -15.83 12.70
C ARG A 135 6.94 -15.59 14.20
N GLN A 136 6.68 -14.33 14.60
CA GLN A 136 6.42 -14.01 16.00
C GLN A 136 5.24 -14.84 16.55
N GLY A 137 4.12 -14.89 15.82
CA GLY A 137 2.94 -15.65 16.26
C GLY A 137 3.20 -17.15 16.37
N GLN A 138 4.08 -17.72 15.55
CA GLN A 138 4.53 -19.11 15.72
C GLN A 138 5.36 -19.30 16.98
N VAL A 139 6.33 -18.41 17.25
CA VAL A 139 7.17 -18.49 18.46
C VAL A 139 6.34 -18.35 19.72
N GLU A 140 5.33 -17.50 19.71
CA GLU A 140 4.40 -17.28 20.82
C GLU A 140 3.31 -18.39 20.92
N GLY A 141 3.26 -19.31 19.93
CA GLY A 141 2.33 -20.43 19.92
C GLY A 141 0.89 -20.08 19.57
N CYS A 142 0.60 -18.84 19.13
CA CYS A 142 -0.74 -18.44 18.67
C CYS A 142 -1.02 -18.85 17.22
N PHE A 143 0.01 -19.03 16.41
CA PHE A 143 -0.09 -19.58 15.06
C PHE A 143 0.52 -20.99 14.99
N ARG A 144 -0.13 -21.88 14.21
CA ARG A 144 0.43 -23.20 13.93
C ARG A 144 1.72 -23.10 13.08
N PRO A 145 2.57 -24.13 13.07
CA PRO A 145 3.70 -24.19 12.16
C PRO A 145 3.25 -24.07 10.70
N ILE A 146 3.76 -23.07 9.98
CA ILE A 146 3.48 -22.76 8.58
C ILE A 146 4.74 -22.22 7.91
N GLU A 147 4.81 -22.33 6.61
CA GLU A 147 5.84 -21.66 5.80
C GLU A 147 5.56 -20.15 5.73
N THR A 148 6.13 -19.38 6.65
CA THR A 148 5.82 -17.96 6.85
C THR A 148 6.07 -17.10 5.62
N GLU A 149 7.16 -17.37 4.88
CA GLU A 149 7.50 -16.62 3.66
C GLU A 149 6.46 -16.85 2.56
N GLN A 150 6.02 -18.10 2.38
CA GLN A 150 5.00 -18.42 1.39
C GLN A 150 3.65 -17.82 1.78
N LEU A 151 3.27 -17.91 3.06
CA LEU A 151 2.04 -17.33 3.54
C LEU A 151 2.05 -15.80 3.44
N ALA A 152 3.17 -15.15 3.76
CA ALA A 152 3.33 -13.70 3.61
C ALA A 152 3.12 -13.25 2.16
N ARG A 153 3.70 -13.98 1.19
CA ARG A 153 3.46 -13.73 -0.25
C ARG A 153 1.98 -13.88 -0.62
N ASN A 154 1.33 -14.91 -0.12
CA ASN A 154 -0.09 -15.16 -0.41
C ASN A 154 -0.98 -14.06 0.19
N VAL A 155 -0.74 -13.69 1.45
CA VAL A 155 -1.46 -12.58 2.13
C VAL A 155 -1.27 -11.28 1.36
N GLN A 156 -0.03 -10.92 1.01
CA GLN A 156 0.26 -9.73 0.21
C GLN A 156 -0.46 -9.74 -1.14
N THR A 157 -0.47 -10.90 -1.82
CA THR A 157 -1.16 -11.05 -3.12
C THR A 157 -2.67 -10.82 -3.00
N ILE A 158 -3.30 -11.36 -1.96
CA ILE A 158 -4.73 -11.19 -1.69
C ILE A 158 -5.01 -9.72 -1.38
N LEU A 159 -4.24 -9.11 -0.48
CA LEU A 159 -4.41 -7.70 -0.12
C LEU A 159 -4.29 -6.77 -1.33
N ASN A 160 -3.28 -6.97 -2.17
CA ASN A 160 -3.09 -6.15 -3.37
C ASN A 160 -4.24 -6.28 -4.40
N ARG A 161 -4.95 -7.42 -4.40
CA ARG A 161 -6.15 -7.62 -5.25
C ARG A 161 -7.38 -6.95 -4.69
N LEU A 162 -7.50 -6.87 -3.38
CA LEU A 162 -8.66 -6.31 -2.68
C LEU A 162 -8.51 -4.82 -2.38
N GLU A 163 -7.31 -4.26 -2.50
CA GLU A 163 -7.01 -2.88 -2.15
C GLU A 163 -7.91 -1.86 -2.86
N LEU A 164 -8.03 -1.93 -4.18
CA LEU A 164 -8.88 -1.00 -4.92
C LEU A 164 -10.37 -1.12 -4.55
N PRO A 165 -10.99 -2.31 -4.52
CA PRO A 165 -12.35 -2.44 -4.04
C PRO A 165 -12.55 -1.88 -2.62
N LEU A 166 -11.66 -2.22 -1.69
CA LEU A 166 -11.74 -1.74 -0.31
C LEU A 166 -11.68 -0.22 -0.20
N ILE A 167 -10.82 0.42 -1.00
CA ILE A 167 -10.63 1.87 -0.97
C ILE A 167 -11.76 2.62 -1.69
N PHE A 168 -12.25 2.11 -2.82
CA PHE A 168 -13.19 2.84 -3.68
C PHE A 168 -14.67 2.50 -3.49
N GLU A 169 -14.98 1.30 -3.00
CA GLU A 169 -16.36 0.84 -2.87
C GLU A 169 -16.91 1.00 -1.44
N ASN A 170 -16.01 1.17 -0.48
CA ASN A 170 -16.37 1.16 0.93
C ASN A 170 -16.08 2.49 1.63
N GLY A 171 -16.95 2.86 2.58
CA GLY A 171 -16.59 3.83 3.61
C GLY A 171 -15.65 3.20 4.66
N PRO A 172 -15.07 4.04 5.57
CA PRO A 172 -14.11 3.56 6.58
C PRO A 172 -14.61 2.38 7.41
N GLU A 173 -15.84 2.46 7.92
CA GLU A 173 -16.43 1.42 8.78
C GLU A 173 -16.60 0.09 8.03
N LYS A 174 -17.05 0.14 6.78
CA LYS A 174 -17.23 -1.07 5.98
C LYS A 174 -15.88 -1.68 5.57
N MET A 175 -14.88 -0.84 5.28
CA MET A 175 -13.53 -1.29 4.99
C MET A 175 -12.93 -2.04 6.19
N GLU A 176 -13.12 -1.51 7.40
CA GLU A 176 -12.69 -2.16 8.64
C GLU A 176 -13.35 -3.52 8.82
N GLN A 177 -14.67 -3.61 8.63
CA GLN A 177 -15.41 -4.87 8.72
C GLN A 177 -14.92 -5.90 7.71
N GLU A 178 -14.71 -5.53 6.46
CA GLU A 178 -14.22 -6.45 5.43
C GLU A 178 -12.80 -6.95 5.71
N VAL A 179 -11.93 -6.09 6.28
CA VAL A 179 -10.60 -6.51 6.74
C VAL A 179 -10.71 -7.52 7.88
N ASP A 180 -11.60 -7.26 8.84
CA ASP A 180 -11.82 -8.18 9.97
C ASP A 180 -12.38 -9.53 9.51
N ASP A 181 -13.30 -9.56 8.55
CA ASP A 181 -13.84 -10.79 7.97
C ASP A 181 -12.74 -11.58 7.21
N LEU A 182 -11.88 -10.92 6.45
CA LEU A 182 -10.74 -11.55 5.78
C LEU A 182 -9.74 -12.14 6.78
N LEU A 183 -9.41 -11.40 7.82
CA LEU A 183 -8.52 -11.88 8.88
C LEU A 183 -9.13 -13.02 9.68
N TYR A 184 -10.45 -12.99 9.91
CA TYR A 184 -11.15 -14.08 10.52
C TYR A 184 -10.97 -15.39 9.72
N ILE A 185 -11.15 -15.35 8.41
CA ILE A 185 -10.94 -16.50 7.52
C ILE A 185 -9.48 -16.98 7.58
N LEU A 186 -8.52 -16.04 7.48
CA LEU A 186 -7.10 -16.34 7.54
C LEU A 186 -6.73 -17.00 8.86
N PHE A 187 -7.15 -16.44 9.99
CA PHE A 187 -6.80 -16.95 11.31
C PHE A 187 -7.42 -18.29 11.61
N HIS A 188 -8.63 -18.57 11.16
CA HIS A 188 -9.21 -19.92 11.27
C HIS A 188 -8.40 -20.97 10.50
N GLY A 189 -7.70 -20.56 9.45
CA GLY A 189 -6.77 -21.43 8.73
C GLY A 189 -5.41 -21.64 9.42
N ILE A 190 -4.93 -20.72 10.26
CA ILE A 190 -3.57 -20.72 10.81
C ILE A 190 -3.47 -20.72 12.33
N MET A 191 -4.57 -20.46 13.06
CA MET A 191 -4.58 -20.46 14.52
C MET A 191 -4.40 -21.88 15.09
N THR A 192 -3.71 -21.98 16.23
CA THR A 192 -3.66 -23.20 17.03
C THR A 192 -4.98 -23.33 17.79
N GLY A 193 -5.86 -24.14 17.30
CA GLY A 193 -7.14 -24.48 17.95
C GLY A 193 -7.70 -25.75 17.35
N LYS A 194 -8.60 -26.43 18.04
CA LYS A 194 -9.26 -27.64 17.55
C LYS A 194 -10.20 -27.31 16.37
N GLY A 195 -9.66 -26.78 15.30
CA GLY A 195 -10.31 -26.67 14.01
C GLY A 195 -10.12 -27.99 13.28
N GLU A 196 -11.20 -28.70 12.99
CA GLU A 196 -11.19 -29.84 12.09
C GLU A 196 -10.51 -29.41 10.77
N ASN A 197 -9.60 -30.27 10.28
CA ASN A 197 -8.93 -30.11 8.99
C ASN A 197 -10.00 -30.07 7.90
N ILE A 198 -10.31 -28.90 7.39
CA ILE A 198 -11.33 -28.70 6.35
C ILE A 198 -10.83 -29.22 4.98
N PHE A 199 -9.53 -29.45 4.84
CA PHE A 199 -8.94 -29.99 3.61
C PHE A 199 -8.59 -31.45 3.80
N PRO A 200 -9.06 -32.36 2.88
CA PRO A 200 -8.62 -33.74 2.88
C PRO A 200 -7.09 -33.79 2.75
N GLN A 201 -6.42 -34.47 3.65
CA GLN A 201 -5.02 -34.82 3.46
C GLN A 201 -4.98 -35.80 2.28
N ASP A 202 -4.52 -35.35 1.13
CA ASP A 202 -4.14 -36.27 0.05
C ASP A 202 -3.06 -37.21 0.60
N ASN A 203 -3.45 -38.45 0.83
CA ASN A 203 -2.57 -39.50 1.22
C ASN A 203 -1.71 -39.88 0.02
N PRO A 204 -0.38 -39.67 0.03
CA PRO A 204 0.45 -40.09 -1.09
C PRO A 204 0.46 -41.61 -1.14
N ARG A 205 -0.06 -42.18 -2.22
CA ARG A 205 0.15 -43.57 -2.59
C ARG A 205 1.50 -43.75 -3.28
#